data_67ef77173cefbd427afd4ffc84c0f80b
#
_entry.id   67ef77173cefbd427afd4ffc84c0f80b
#
_cell.length_a   1.000
_cell.length_b   1.000
_cell.length_c   1.000
_cell.angle_alpha   90.00
_cell.angle_beta   90.00
_cell.angle_gamma   90.00
#
_symmetry.space_group_name_H-M   'P 1'
#
loop_
_entity.id
_entity.type
_entity.pdbx_description
1 polymer ?
#
loop_
_entity_poly.entity_id
_entity_poly.type
_entity_poly.pdbx_seq_one_letter_code
_entity_poly.pdbx_strand_id
1 'polypeptide(L)'
;MNTDAHTILPMIKCQDLKIHYGDHVAVDSLSFEVKRGSVYGLIGPNGAGKTTTIKAIATLIEPTYGEILVDHIPVLHQPEVARKIIGYMPDFPPVYDELRVEEFCDLFAHAYGLDRDARAKKVEECLRLTDLLDKRRALCKTLSRGMKQRALLAKTLVHEPSVLLLDEPAAN
;
A
#
# COMPACT_ATOMS: atom_id res chain seq x y z
N MET A 1 -36.96 -16.73 15.06
CA MET A 1 -35.96 -17.02 14.01
C MET A 1 -35.04 -15.82 13.95
N ASN A 2 -33.94 -15.87 14.75
CA ASN A 2 -32.89 -14.85 14.71
C ASN A 2 -31.94 -15.21 13.58
N THR A 3 -32.05 -14.54 12.46
CA THR A 3 -30.99 -14.51 11.46
C THR A 3 -29.95 -13.50 11.94
N ASP A 4 -28.99 -13.99 12.70
CA ASP A 4 -27.74 -13.26 12.94
C ASP A 4 -27.06 -13.07 11.58
N ALA A 5 -27.39 -11.97 10.91
CA ALA A 5 -26.57 -11.49 9.81
C ALA A 5 -25.23 -11.12 10.43
N HIS A 6 -24.24 -12.03 10.31
CA HIS A 6 -22.87 -11.69 10.57
C HIS A 6 -22.54 -10.48 9.71
N THR A 7 -22.59 -9.30 10.29
CA THR A 7 -22.16 -8.06 9.65
C THR A 7 -20.67 -8.25 9.36
N ILE A 8 -20.34 -8.64 8.12
CA ILE A 8 -18.94 -8.73 7.69
C ILE A 8 -18.42 -7.32 7.74
N LEU A 9 -17.60 -7.06 8.76
CA LEU A 9 -17.01 -5.75 8.97
C LEU A 9 -16.09 -5.39 7.79
N PRO A 10 -16.10 -4.14 7.32
CA PRO A 10 -15.30 -3.73 6.17
C PRO A 10 -13.80 -3.82 6.47
N MET A 11 -13.00 -4.13 5.44
CA MET A 11 -11.55 -4.14 5.54
C MET A 11 -10.97 -2.72 5.60
N ILE A 12 -11.58 -1.78 4.89
CA ILE A 12 -11.29 -0.35 4.97
C ILE A 12 -12.61 0.38 5.19
N LYS A 13 -12.64 1.30 6.13
CA LYS A 13 -13.75 2.24 6.32
C LYS A 13 -13.19 3.65 6.41
N CYS A 14 -13.66 4.53 5.54
CA CYS A 14 -13.44 5.96 5.63
C CYS A 14 -14.79 6.61 5.96
N GLN A 15 -14.83 7.49 6.95
CA GLN A 15 -16.03 8.17 7.39
C GLN A 15 -15.78 9.68 7.49
N ASP A 16 -16.55 10.47 6.73
CA ASP A 16 -16.56 11.92 6.70
C ASP A 16 -15.16 12.56 6.52
N LEU A 17 -14.33 11.90 5.70
CA LEU A 17 -12.93 12.26 5.51
C LEU A 17 -12.81 13.63 4.84
N LYS A 18 -12.12 14.56 5.50
CA LYS A 18 -11.73 15.87 4.96
C LYS A 18 -10.22 16.04 5.04
N ILE A 19 -9.61 16.49 3.95
CA ILE A 19 -8.17 16.74 3.90
C ILE A 19 -7.92 18.07 3.22
N HIS A 20 -7.28 18.98 3.96
CA HIS A 20 -6.95 20.32 3.50
C HIS A 20 -5.43 20.51 3.50
N TYR A 21 -4.92 21.22 2.51
CA TYR A 21 -3.55 21.71 2.44
C TYR A 21 -3.60 23.25 2.46
N GLY A 22 -3.49 23.86 3.66
CA GLY A 22 -3.77 25.26 3.83
C GLY A 22 -5.22 25.59 3.43
N ASP A 23 -5.41 26.50 2.48
CA ASP A 23 -6.73 26.88 1.98
C ASP A 23 -7.27 25.94 0.89
N HIS A 24 -6.45 25.00 0.41
CA HIS A 24 -6.86 24.05 -0.62
C HIS A 24 -7.55 22.83 -0.04
N VAL A 25 -8.81 22.60 -0.44
CA VAL A 25 -9.58 21.39 -0.08
C VAL A 25 -9.24 20.28 -1.07
N ALA A 26 -8.46 19.29 -0.62
CA ALA A 26 -8.07 18.15 -1.45
C ALA A 26 -9.10 17.02 -1.40
N VAL A 27 -9.75 16.81 -0.26
CA VAL A 27 -10.83 15.85 -0.07
C VAL A 27 -11.90 16.49 0.80
N ASP A 28 -13.16 16.44 0.37
CA ASP A 28 -14.29 16.98 1.11
C ASP A 28 -15.38 15.92 1.35
N SER A 29 -15.59 15.60 2.62
CA SER A 29 -16.67 14.72 3.12
C SER A 29 -16.78 13.37 2.40
N LEU A 30 -15.63 12.69 2.19
CA LEU A 30 -15.59 11.40 1.53
C LEU A 30 -15.86 10.27 2.54
N SER A 31 -16.90 9.46 2.26
CA SER A 31 -17.20 8.25 3.04
C SER A 31 -17.37 7.05 2.11
N PHE A 32 -16.70 5.94 2.44
CA PHE A 32 -16.85 4.67 1.72
C PHE A 32 -16.32 3.50 2.57
N GLU A 33 -16.72 2.29 2.15
CA GLU A 33 -16.28 1.05 2.75
C GLU A 33 -15.77 0.08 1.69
N VAL A 34 -14.70 -0.66 2.01
CA VAL A 34 -14.13 -1.70 1.17
C VAL A 34 -14.26 -3.04 1.90
N LYS A 35 -14.94 -3.99 1.29
CA LYS A 35 -15.13 -5.32 1.87
C LYS A 35 -13.82 -6.12 1.83
N ARG A 36 -13.63 -7.02 2.80
CA ARG A 36 -12.53 -7.97 2.79
C ARG A 36 -12.55 -8.83 1.51
N GLY A 37 -11.38 -9.04 0.90
CA GLY A 37 -11.22 -9.85 -0.31
C GLY A 37 -11.78 -9.23 -1.58
N SER A 38 -12.13 -7.93 -1.56
CA SER A 38 -12.59 -7.22 -2.75
C SER A 38 -11.50 -6.35 -3.37
N VAL A 39 -11.66 -6.02 -4.64
CA VAL A 39 -10.89 -4.99 -5.34
C VAL A 39 -11.77 -3.75 -5.44
N TYR A 40 -11.25 -2.60 -5.01
CA TYR A 40 -11.95 -1.33 -5.00
C TYR A 40 -11.17 -0.27 -5.78
N GLY A 41 -11.79 0.38 -6.73
CA GLY A 41 -11.18 1.43 -7.55
C GLY A 41 -11.65 2.83 -7.17
N LEU A 42 -10.70 3.72 -6.84
CA LEU A 42 -10.93 5.15 -6.73
C LEU A 42 -10.79 5.77 -8.11
N ILE A 43 -11.90 6.18 -8.73
CA ILE A 43 -11.94 6.73 -10.08
C ILE A 43 -12.32 8.21 -10.02
N GLY A 44 -11.67 9.03 -10.82
CA GLY A 44 -11.93 10.45 -10.91
C GLY A 44 -10.85 11.20 -11.69
N PRO A 45 -11.07 12.47 -12.06
CA PRO A 45 -10.08 13.28 -12.77
C PRO A 45 -8.82 13.53 -11.92
N ASN A 46 -7.78 14.09 -12.57
CA ASN A 46 -6.60 14.55 -11.84
C ASN A 46 -6.99 15.67 -10.86
N GLY A 47 -6.43 15.64 -9.67
CA GLY A 47 -6.79 16.58 -8.61
C GLY A 47 -8.04 16.20 -7.79
N ALA A 48 -8.75 15.10 -8.10
CA ALA A 48 -9.93 14.67 -7.35
C ALA A 48 -9.64 14.08 -5.94
N GLY A 49 -8.42 14.18 -5.45
CA GLY A 49 -8.05 13.70 -4.10
C GLY A 49 -7.75 12.20 -4.00
N LYS A 50 -7.67 11.46 -5.10
CA LYS A 50 -7.41 10.00 -5.09
C LYS A 50 -6.12 9.64 -4.35
N THR A 51 -4.98 10.15 -4.82
CA THR A 51 -3.67 9.96 -4.18
C THR A 51 -3.66 10.45 -2.73
N THR A 52 -4.31 11.58 -2.45
CA THR A 52 -4.43 12.14 -1.10
C THR A 52 -5.19 11.18 -0.18
N THR A 53 -6.30 10.63 -0.64
CA THR A 53 -7.09 9.64 0.10
C THR A 53 -6.27 8.37 0.36
N ILE A 54 -5.59 7.82 -0.66
CA ILE A 54 -4.73 6.64 -0.52
C ILE A 54 -3.61 6.91 0.50
N LYS A 55 -2.95 8.08 0.44
CA LYS A 55 -1.91 8.46 1.41
C LYS A 55 -2.44 8.59 2.83
N ALA A 56 -3.66 9.07 3.03
CA ALA A 56 -4.28 9.13 4.35
C ALA A 56 -4.54 7.72 4.91
N ILE A 57 -5.07 6.80 4.09
CA ILE A 57 -5.27 5.40 4.48
C ILE A 57 -3.92 4.73 4.78
N ALA A 58 -2.87 5.04 4.00
CA ALA A 58 -1.51 4.56 4.20
C ALA A 58 -0.77 5.20 5.38
N THR A 59 -1.45 6.05 6.17
CA THR A 59 -0.87 6.75 7.34
C THR A 59 0.27 7.74 7.01
N LEU A 60 0.35 8.21 5.77
CA LEU A 60 1.40 9.14 5.32
C LEU A 60 1.03 10.60 5.49
N ILE A 61 -0.25 10.88 5.57
CA ILE A 61 -0.81 12.20 5.85
C ILE A 61 -1.95 12.07 6.86
N GLU A 62 -2.11 13.08 7.70
CA GLU A 62 -3.19 13.14 8.67
C GLU A 62 -4.38 13.90 8.06
N PRO A 63 -5.60 13.35 8.07
CA PRO A 63 -6.78 14.06 7.63
C PRO A 63 -7.10 15.23 8.59
N THR A 64 -7.71 16.28 8.04
CA THR A 64 -8.17 17.43 8.82
C THR A 64 -9.37 17.06 9.68
N TYR A 65 -10.23 16.13 9.19
CA TYR A 65 -11.40 15.63 9.87
C TYR A 65 -11.78 14.24 9.33
N GLY A 66 -12.54 13.49 10.14
CA GLY A 66 -13.03 12.16 9.77
C GLY A 66 -12.21 11.04 10.37
N GLU A 67 -12.67 9.81 10.12
CA GLU A 67 -12.06 8.60 10.66
C GLU A 67 -11.68 7.62 9.53
N ILE A 68 -10.55 6.93 9.72
CA ILE A 68 -10.12 5.85 8.85
C ILE A 68 -9.83 4.62 9.69
N LEU A 69 -10.49 3.52 9.37
CA LEU A 69 -10.25 2.20 9.94
C LEU A 69 -9.72 1.26 8.86
N VAL A 70 -8.67 0.51 9.18
CA VAL A 70 -8.15 -0.59 8.36
C VAL A 70 -8.12 -1.83 9.24
N ASP A 71 -8.89 -2.84 8.88
CA ASP A 71 -9.10 -4.05 9.71
C ASP A 71 -9.40 -3.72 11.19
N HIS A 72 -10.34 -2.77 11.42
CA HIS A 72 -10.73 -2.21 12.72
C HIS A 72 -9.66 -1.37 13.44
N ILE A 73 -8.46 -1.24 12.87
CA ILE A 73 -7.39 -0.44 13.44
C ILE A 73 -7.62 1.02 13.05
N PRO A 74 -7.82 1.95 14.02
CA PRO A 74 -7.92 3.38 13.73
C PRO A 74 -6.54 3.91 13.34
N VAL A 75 -6.34 4.16 12.03
CA VAL A 75 -5.02 4.45 11.48
C VAL A 75 -4.37 5.71 12.03
N LEU A 76 -5.17 6.67 12.51
CA LEU A 76 -4.67 7.90 13.13
C LEU A 76 -4.12 7.68 14.54
N HIS A 77 -4.74 6.75 15.28
CA HIS A 77 -4.36 6.48 16.67
C HIS A 77 -3.34 5.35 16.80
N GLN A 78 -3.31 4.45 15.82
CA GLN A 78 -2.42 3.27 15.81
C GLN A 78 -1.72 3.11 14.45
N PRO A 79 -1.00 4.15 13.96
CA PRO A 79 -0.42 4.11 12.61
C PRO A 79 0.63 3.01 12.43
N GLU A 80 1.41 2.71 13.47
CA GLU A 80 2.43 1.66 13.40
C GLU A 80 1.82 0.26 13.30
N VAL A 81 0.68 0.03 13.94
CA VAL A 81 -0.06 -1.25 13.85
C VAL A 81 -0.67 -1.37 12.46
N ALA A 82 -1.29 -0.29 11.95
CA ALA A 82 -1.87 -0.26 10.61
C ALA A 82 -0.83 -0.51 9.52
N ARG A 83 0.37 0.09 9.61
CA ARG A 83 1.46 -0.10 8.63
C ARG A 83 1.92 -1.54 8.49
N LYS A 84 1.79 -2.36 9.54
CA LYS A 84 2.18 -3.79 9.48
C LYS A 84 1.27 -4.60 8.56
N ILE A 85 0.03 -4.17 8.37
CA ILE A 85 -0.96 -4.87 7.54
C ILE A 85 -1.26 -4.15 6.21
N ILE A 86 -0.66 -2.98 5.99
CA ILE A 86 -0.83 -2.18 4.77
C ILE A 86 0.42 -2.26 3.91
N GLY A 87 0.26 -2.70 2.66
CA GLY A 87 1.25 -2.52 1.61
C GLY A 87 0.90 -1.30 0.76
N TYR A 88 1.77 -0.31 0.72
CA TYR A 88 1.56 0.89 -0.09
C TYR A 88 2.58 0.98 -1.23
N MET A 89 2.07 1.11 -2.45
CA MET A 89 2.83 1.37 -3.65
C MET A 89 2.39 2.72 -4.24
N PRO A 90 3.21 3.78 -4.12
CA PRO A 90 2.94 5.07 -4.76
C PRO A 90 3.16 5.01 -6.27
N ASP A 91 2.64 6.00 -7.02
CA ASP A 91 2.74 6.10 -8.47
C ASP A 91 4.20 6.00 -8.97
N PHE A 92 5.11 6.75 -8.41
CA PHE A 92 6.51 6.76 -8.87
C PHE A 92 7.53 6.90 -7.73
N PRO A 93 7.75 5.86 -6.90
CA PRO A 93 8.81 5.93 -5.92
C PRO A 93 10.16 5.62 -6.57
N PRO A 94 11.25 6.28 -6.14
CA PRO A 94 12.57 5.88 -6.56
C PRO A 94 12.88 4.47 -6.07
N VAL A 95 13.43 3.64 -6.93
CA VAL A 95 14.17 2.45 -6.51
C VAL A 95 15.59 2.88 -6.13
N TYR A 96 16.24 2.16 -5.24
CA TYR A 96 17.65 2.43 -4.91
C TYR A 96 18.55 1.87 -6.01
N ASP A 97 18.98 2.75 -6.90
CA ASP A 97 19.67 2.42 -8.14
C ASP A 97 20.93 1.55 -7.95
N GLU A 98 21.63 1.69 -6.83
CA GLU A 98 22.86 0.97 -6.51
C GLU A 98 22.63 -0.39 -5.84
N LEU A 99 21.40 -0.72 -5.47
CA LEU A 99 21.05 -2.02 -4.92
C LEU A 99 20.71 -3.01 -6.03
N ARG A 100 20.98 -4.30 -5.78
CA ARG A 100 20.40 -5.37 -6.57
C ARG A 100 18.91 -5.51 -6.25
N VAL A 101 18.14 -6.09 -7.17
CA VAL A 101 16.70 -6.27 -7.00
C VAL A 101 16.37 -7.05 -5.72
N GLU A 102 17.12 -8.14 -5.45
CA GLU A 102 16.97 -8.93 -4.23
C GLU A 102 17.34 -8.13 -2.97
N GLU A 103 18.40 -7.34 -3.01
CA GLU A 103 18.83 -6.49 -1.89
C GLU A 103 17.81 -5.38 -1.59
N PHE A 104 17.22 -4.81 -2.64
CA PHE A 104 16.15 -3.82 -2.51
C PHE A 104 14.94 -4.42 -1.78
N CYS A 105 14.48 -5.60 -2.15
CA CYS A 105 13.37 -6.27 -1.47
C CYS A 105 13.74 -6.71 -0.05
N ASP A 106 14.97 -7.25 0.17
CA ASP A 106 15.47 -7.70 1.47
C ASP A 106 15.55 -6.55 2.49
N LEU A 107 15.95 -5.35 2.04
CA LEU A 107 15.98 -4.15 2.87
C LEU A 107 14.61 -3.88 3.52
N PHE A 108 13.54 -3.95 2.73
CA PHE A 108 12.18 -3.72 3.25
C PHE A 108 11.71 -4.90 4.11
N ALA A 109 11.99 -6.14 3.72
CA ALA A 109 11.66 -7.29 4.54
C ALA A 109 12.37 -7.22 5.91
N HIS A 110 13.61 -6.74 5.96
CA HIS A 110 14.31 -6.49 7.22
C HIS A 110 13.67 -5.37 8.03
N ALA A 111 13.28 -4.27 7.40
CA ALA A 111 12.62 -3.15 8.08
C ALA A 111 11.29 -3.55 8.72
N TYR A 112 10.58 -4.53 8.14
CA TYR A 112 9.37 -5.12 8.71
C TYR A 112 9.66 -6.21 9.76
N GLY A 113 10.92 -6.49 10.09
CA GLY A 113 11.33 -7.37 11.19
C GLY A 113 11.34 -8.86 10.84
N LEU A 114 11.34 -9.23 9.57
CA LEU A 114 11.51 -10.64 9.18
C LEU A 114 12.93 -11.12 9.53
N ASP A 115 13.05 -12.31 10.09
CA ASP A 115 14.36 -12.95 10.33
C ASP A 115 15.06 -13.31 9.00
N ARG A 116 16.34 -13.61 9.07
CA ARG A 116 17.19 -13.80 7.88
C ARG A 116 16.68 -14.90 6.94
N ASP A 117 16.26 -16.03 7.50
CA ASP A 117 15.85 -17.19 6.70
C ASP A 117 14.47 -16.98 6.10
N ALA A 118 13.53 -16.38 6.86
CA ALA A 118 12.23 -15.98 6.38
C ALA A 118 12.33 -14.93 5.27
N ARG A 119 13.22 -13.94 5.41
CA ARG A 119 13.45 -12.90 4.38
C ARG A 119 13.87 -13.50 3.04
N ALA A 120 14.88 -14.38 3.04
CA ALA A 120 15.40 -14.96 1.80
C ALA A 120 14.30 -15.69 1.01
N LYS A 121 13.48 -16.48 1.71
CA LYS A 121 12.35 -17.19 1.12
C LYS A 121 11.27 -16.23 0.60
N LYS A 122 10.92 -15.23 1.40
CA LYS A 122 9.87 -14.27 1.06
C LYS A 122 10.27 -13.38 -0.12
N VAL A 123 11.50 -12.91 -0.16
CA VAL A 123 12.04 -12.13 -1.29
C VAL A 123 11.99 -12.97 -2.57
N GLU A 124 12.42 -14.22 -2.54
CA GLU A 124 12.35 -15.10 -3.71
C GLU A 124 10.90 -15.31 -4.18
N GLU A 125 9.97 -15.56 -3.26
CA GLU A 125 8.54 -15.68 -3.55
C GLU A 125 7.98 -14.42 -4.22
N CYS A 126 8.23 -13.23 -3.63
CA CYS A 126 7.75 -11.97 -4.16
C CYS A 126 8.33 -11.65 -5.55
N LEU A 127 9.62 -11.94 -5.77
CA LEU A 127 10.26 -11.76 -7.06
C LEU A 127 9.70 -12.74 -8.11
N ARG A 128 9.32 -13.94 -7.72
CA ARG A 128 8.65 -14.90 -8.60
C ARG A 128 7.24 -14.42 -8.98
N LEU A 129 6.46 -13.94 -8.00
CA LEU A 129 5.11 -13.40 -8.23
C LEU A 129 5.10 -12.18 -9.15
N THR A 130 6.18 -11.39 -9.14
CA THR A 130 6.30 -10.18 -9.96
C THR A 130 7.13 -10.39 -11.23
N ASP A 131 7.46 -11.63 -11.58
CA ASP A 131 8.22 -11.98 -12.79
C ASP A 131 9.58 -11.25 -12.87
N LEU A 132 10.34 -11.25 -11.75
CA LEU A 132 11.66 -10.62 -11.62
C LEU A 132 12.74 -11.56 -11.07
N LEU A 133 12.43 -12.84 -10.89
CA LEU A 133 13.35 -13.78 -10.26
C LEU A 133 14.65 -13.96 -11.07
N ASP A 134 14.57 -13.96 -12.39
CA ASP A 134 15.72 -14.00 -13.30
C ASP A 134 16.59 -12.75 -13.24
N LYS A 135 16.04 -11.63 -12.77
CA LYS A 135 16.70 -10.33 -12.58
C LYS A 135 17.14 -10.06 -11.15
N ARG A 136 16.99 -11.01 -10.22
CA ARG A 136 17.25 -10.78 -8.79
C ARG A 136 18.63 -10.17 -8.50
N ARG A 137 19.67 -10.52 -9.29
CA ARG A 137 21.05 -10.03 -9.13
C ARG A 137 21.36 -8.79 -9.96
N ALA A 138 20.44 -8.32 -10.81
CA ALA A 138 20.62 -7.11 -11.59
C ALA A 138 20.56 -5.88 -10.68
N LEU A 139 21.31 -4.83 -11.00
CA LEU A 139 21.20 -3.54 -10.32
C LEU A 139 19.88 -2.86 -10.70
N CYS A 140 19.22 -2.23 -9.74
CA CYS A 140 17.94 -1.55 -9.96
C CYS A 140 18.02 -0.48 -11.05
N LYS A 141 19.15 0.22 -11.21
CA LYS A 141 19.37 1.20 -12.29
C LYS A 141 19.29 0.61 -13.69
N THR A 142 19.52 -0.70 -13.85
CA THR A 142 19.48 -1.37 -15.16
C THR A 142 18.10 -1.84 -15.57
N LEU A 143 17.11 -1.71 -14.68
CA LEU A 143 15.75 -2.14 -14.92
C LEU A 143 15.01 -1.14 -15.83
N SER A 144 14.19 -1.67 -16.73
CA SER A 144 13.21 -0.85 -17.45
C SER A 144 12.18 -0.27 -16.48
N ARG A 145 11.42 0.76 -16.91
CA ARG A 145 10.35 1.37 -16.10
C ARG A 145 9.36 0.33 -15.56
N GLY A 146 8.86 -0.55 -16.42
CA GLY A 146 7.94 -1.61 -16.01
C GLY A 146 8.57 -2.62 -15.05
N MET A 147 9.87 -2.94 -15.22
CA MET A 147 10.58 -3.79 -14.26
C MET A 147 10.77 -3.07 -12.92
N LYS A 148 11.02 -1.76 -12.91
CA LYS A 148 11.07 -0.97 -11.67
C LYS A 148 9.72 -1.00 -10.94
N GLN A 149 8.60 -0.86 -11.64
CA GLN A 149 7.26 -1.01 -11.06
C GLN A 149 7.05 -2.40 -10.44
N ARG A 150 7.45 -3.46 -11.14
CA ARG A 150 7.37 -4.83 -10.61
C ARG A 150 8.25 -5.03 -9.37
N ALA A 151 9.44 -4.43 -9.33
CA ALA A 151 10.31 -4.45 -8.14
C ALA A 151 9.68 -3.70 -6.96
N LEU A 152 8.99 -2.59 -7.21
CA LEU A 152 8.23 -1.86 -6.20
C LEU A 152 7.04 -2.68 -5.68
N LEU A 153 6.35 -3.40 -6.55
CA LEU A 153 5.30 -4.31 -6.12
C LEU A 153 5.89 -5.46 -5.28
N ALA A 154 7.00 -6.06 -5.71
CA ALA A 154 7.68 -7.11 -4.95
C ALA A 154 8.01 -6.65 -3.53
N LYS A 155 8.66 -5.47 -3.38
CA LYS A 155 9.01 -4.93 -2.04
C LYS A 155 7.79 -4.62 -1.19
N THR A 156 6.65 -4.30 -1.83
CA THR A 156 5.39 -4.00 -1.12
C THR A 156 4.73 -5.26 -0.58
N LEU A 157 5.02 -6.41 -1.16
CA LEU A 157 4.45 -7.71 -0.76
C LEU A 157 5.28 -8.46 0.30
N VAL A 158 6.54 -8.06 0.56
CA VAL A 158 7.47 -8.85 1.40
C VAL A 158 7.00 -9.08 2.84
N HIS A 159 6.17 -8.20 3.39
CA HIS A 159 5.64 -8.31 4.75
C HIS A 159 4.21 -8.89 4.80
N GLU A 160 3.73 -9.47 3.69
CA GLU A 160 2.41 -10.12 3.57
C GLU A 160 1.24 -9.21 4.00
N PRO A 161 1.10 -8.03 3.43
CA PRO A 161 0.05 -7.11 3.84
C PRO A 161 -1.34 -7.68 3.58
N SER A 162 -2.27 -7.44 4.51
CA SER A 162 -3.68 -7.80 4.34
C SER A 162 -4.42 -6.83 3.41
N VAL A 163 -3.88 -5.63 3.21
CA VAL A 163 -4.42 -4.57 2.34
C VAL A 163 -3.31 -4.06 1.43
N LEU A 164 -3.62 -3.98 0.13
CA LEU A 164 -2.75 -3.31 -0.86
C LEU A 164 -3.39 -2.00 -1.29
N LEU A 165 -2.63 -0.93 -1.12
CA LEU A 165 -2.96 0.41 -1.62
C LEU A 165 -2.04 0.71 -2.79
N LEU A 166 -2.59 0.77 -3.99
CA LEU A 166 -1.85 0.97 -5.23
C LEU A 166 -2.27 2.30 -5.86
N ASP A 167 -1.34 3.24 -5.96
CA ASP A 167 -1.57 4.55 -6.57
C ASP A 167 -1.05 4.52 -8.02
N GLU A 168 -1.96 4.58 -8.98
CA GLU A 168 -1.69 4.49 -10.42
C GLU A 168 -0.79 3.30 -10.85
N PRO A 169 -1.09 2.06 -10.45
CA PRO A 169 -0.17 0.92 -10.63
C PRO A 169 0.08 0.55 -12.10
N ALA A 170 -0.73 1.05 -13.03
CA ALA A 170 -0.65 0.78 -14.47
C ALA A 170 -0.39 2.04 -15.30
N ALA A 171 0.02 3.16 -14.69
CA ALA A 171 0.36 4.37 -15.40
C ALA A 171 1.65 4.18 -16.23
N ASN A 172 1.52 4.18 -17.55
CA ASN A 172 2.62 4.07 -18.53
C ASN A 172 2.98 5.42 -19.12
#